data_818bb067896e499d5cec5abd6b18c76d
#
_entry.id   818bb067896e499d5cec5abd6b18c76d
#
_cell.length_a   1.000
_cell.length_b   1.000
_cell.length_c   1.000
_cell.angle_alpha   90.00
_cell.angle_beta   90.00
_cell.angle_gamma   90.00
#
_symmetry.space_group_name_H-M   'P 1'
#
loop_
_entity.id
_entity.type
_entity.pdbx_description
1 polymer ?
#
loop_
_entity_poly.entity_id
_entity_poly.type
_entity_poly.pdbx_seq_one_letter_code
_entity_poly.pdbx_strand_id
1 'polypeptide(L)'
;MTDFSMANMDYTPVKFMIKCFEANYPESLGTVLVYKAPWVFNAVWSIVRGWLDPVVAGKVSFVKNVDELQKFVPKNQIPKELGGDENWVYKYPEPVPGENDTMKDEATRSAIEANRTQIVSRYESTVLEWIRAGSNSSNIEERRRERDTVAEDLRQNYWKLDPYVRARTLYDRMGMINPGGQLAFYPKATPTAAAPAAATGRVSTSADDLD
;
A
#
# COMPACT_ATOMS: atom_id res chain seq x y z
N MET A 1 7.86 37.58 -2.29
CA MET A 1 6.41 37.33 -2.49
C MET A 1 6.28 36.70 -3.86
N THR A 2 6.12 35.39 -3.93
CA THR A 2 5.90 34.69 -5.21
C THR A 2 4.48 34.97 -5.64
N ASP A 3 4.33 35.62 -6.79
CA ASP A 3 3.04 35.85 -7.43
C ASP A 3 2.36 34.51 -7.72
N PHE A 4 1.37 34.19 -6.93
CA PHE A 4 0.42 33.12 -7.20
C PHE A 4 -0.56 33.59 -8.29
N SER A 5 -0.04 33.78 -9.50
CA SER A 5 -0.92 33.99 -10.64
C SER A 5 -1.40 32.62 -11.13
N MET A 6 -2.71 32.47 -11.34
CA MET A 6 -3.31 31.26 -11.90
C MET A 6 -2.71 30.85 -13.27
N ALA A 7 -2.08 31.77 -13.97
CA ALA A 7 -1.38 31.53 -15.23
C ALA A 7 -0.11 30.67 -15.09
N ASN A 8 0.47 30.57 -13.90
CA ASN A 8 1.70 29.83 -13.62
C ASN A 8 1.46 28.49 -12.92
N MET A 9 0.21 28.06 -12.75
CA MET A 9 -0.11 26.76 -12.16
C MET A 9 0.07 25.65 -13.20
N ASP A 10 1.00 24.76 -12.95
CA ASP A 10 1.12 23.53 -13.72
C ASP A 10 0.06 22.52 -13.27
N TYR A 11 -0.93 22.30 -14.12
CA TYR A 11 -2.00 21.32 -13.88
C TYR A 11 -1.66 19.91 -14.35
N THR A 12 -0.51 19.69 -14.97
CA THR A 12 -0.09 18.38 -15.50
C THR A 12 -0.10 17.28 -14.44
N PRO A 13 0.44 17.50 -13.22
CA PRO A 13 0.38 16.49 -12.14
C PRO A 13 -1.04 16.14 -11.73
N VAL A 14 -1.93 17.14 -11.67
CA VAL A 14 -3.35 16.92 -11.29
C VAL A 14 -4.08 16.08 -12.34
N LYS A 15 -3.90 16.41 -13.63
CA LYS A 15 -4.47 15.63 -14.74
C LYS A 15 -3.94 14.20 -14.75
N PHE A 16 -2.65 14.03 -14.50
CA PHE A 16 -2.03 12.71 -14.42
C PHE A 16 -2.63 11.89 -13.27
N MET A 17 -2.76 12.47 -12.08
CA MET A 17 -3.40 11.82 -10.93
C MET A 17 -4.83 11.38 -11.25
N ILE A 18 -5.65 12.27 -11.81
CA ILE A 18 -7.05 11.95 -12.19
C ILE A 18 -7.06 10.72 -13.10
N LYS A 19 -6.27 10.73 -14.18
CA LYS A 19 -6.19 9.59 -15.11
C LYS A 19 -5.72 8.29 -14.45
N CYS A 20 -4.76 8.37 -13.53
CA CYS A 20 -4.29 7.19 -12.79
C CYS A 20 -5.39 6.61 -11.90
N PHE A 21 -6.15 7.46 -11.21
CA PHE A 21 -7.25 6.99 -10.37
C PHE A 21 -8.40 6.41 -11.18
N GLU A 22 -8.79 7.05 -12.26
CA GLU A 22 -9.84 6.54 -13.16
C GLU A 22 -9.47 5.16 -13.75
N ALA A 23 -8.21 4.99 -14.19
CA ALA A 23 -7.77 3.75 -14.82
C ALA A 23 -7.56 2.58 -13.84
N ASN A 24 -7.10 2.85 -12.61
CA ASN A 24 -6.67 1.80 -11.69
C ASN A 24 -7.62 1.58 -10.51
N TYR A 25 -8.50 2.55 -10.21
CA TYR A 25 -9.41 2.51 -9.06
C TYR A 25 -10.85 2.85 -9.46
N PRO A 26 -11.45 2.14 -10.45
CA PRO A 26 -12.81 2.41 -10.87
C PRO A 26 -13.78 2.22 -9.69
N GLU A 27 -14.80 3.08 -9.60
CA GLU A 27 -15.89 3.06 -8.60
C GLU A 27 -15.43 3.07 -7.11
N SER A 28 -14.16 3.36 -6.83
CA SER A 28 -13.63 3.34 -5.46
C SER A 28 -13.85 4.64 -4.69
N LEU A 29 -14.16 5.75 -5.36
CA LEU A 29 -14.41 7.04 -4.71
C LEU A 29 -15.83 7.12 -4.14
N GLY A 30 -15.93 7.25 -2.81
CA GLY A 30 -17.19 7.47 -2.10
C GLY A 30 -17.55 8.96 -2.00
N THR A 31 -16.79 9.72 -1.21
CA THR A 31 -17.01 11.15 -0.95
C THR A 31 -15.69 11.86 -0.76
N VAL A 32 -15.59 13.10 -1.25
CA VAL A 32 -14.49 14.02 -1.00
C VAL A 32 -15.03 15.25 -0.28
N LEU A 33 -14.49 15.56 0.88
CA LEU A 33 -14.86 16.74 1.66
C LEU A 33 -13.70 17.75 1.63
N VAL A 34 -13.95 18.93 1.06
CA VAL A 34 -12.97 20.02 1.01
C VAL A 34 -13.31 21.01 2.12
N TYR A 35 -12.56 20.92 3.24
CA TYR A 35 -12.85 21.68 4.45
C TYR A 35 -12.10 23.01 4.49
N LYS A 36 -12.83 24.10 4.77
CA LYS A 36 -12.29 25.49 4.88
C LYS A 36 -11.42 25.91 3.69
N ALA A 37 -11.83 25.54 2.45
CA ALA A 37 -11.10 25.96 1.27
C ALA A 37 -11.04 27.49 1.16
N PRO A 38 -9.85 28.07 0.87
CA PRO A 38 -9.73 29.50 0.56
C PRO A 38 -10.58 29.85 -0.68
N TRP A 39 -11.04 31.11 -0.76
CA TRP A 39 -11.88 31.58 -1.86
C TRP A 39 -11.24 31.37 -3.25
N VAL A 40 -9.92 31.47 -3.35
CA VAL A 40 -9.16 31.23 -4.58
C VAL A 40 -9.34 29.82 -5.12
N PHE A 41 -9.64 28.85 -4.26
CA PHE A 41 -9.83 27.45 -4.66
C PHE A 41 -11.06 27.26 -5.54
N ASN A 42 -12.08 28.12 -5.45
CA ASN A 42 -13.27 28.03 -6.30
C ASN A 42 -12.92 28.18 -7.77
N ALA A 43 -11.96 29.05 -8.12
CA ALA A 43 -11.51 29.21 -9.49
C ALA A 43 -10.74 27.98 -10.00
N VAL A 44 -9.85 27.41 -9.16
CA VAL A 44 -9.13 26.18 -9.44
C VAL A 44 -10.11 25.01 -9.62
N TRP A 45 -11.10 24.90 -8.73
CA TRP A 45 -12.13 23.87 -8.79
C TRP A 45 -12.95 23.94 -10.08
N SER A 46 -13.30 25.13 -10.56
CA SER A 46 -14.05 25.30 -11.81
C SER A 46 -13.30 24.69 -13.00
N ILE A 47 -11.97 24.78 -13.00
CA ILE A 47 -11.11 24.19 -14.03
C ILE A 47 -11.03 22.67 -13.86
N VAL A 48 -10.70 22.20 -12.66
CA VAL A 48 -10.51 20.76 -12.36
C VAL A 48 -11.82 19.97 -12.57
N ARG A 49 -12.93 20.54 -12.16
CA ARG A 49 -14.26 19.93 -12.35
C ARG A 49 -14.57 19.59 -13.82
N GLY A 50 -14.07 20.42 -14.76
CA GLY A 50 -14.27 20.16 -16.19
C GLY A 50 -13.48 18.96 -16.73
N TRP A 51 -12.55 18.39 -15.95
CA TRP A 51 -11.77 17.20 -16.31
C TRP A 51 -12.29 15.92 -15.69
N LEU A 52 -13.19 16.03 -14.70
CA LEU A 52 -13.77 14.90 -13.99
C LEU A 52 -15.07 14.44 -14.65
N ASP A 53 -15.35 13.16 -14.55
CA ASP A 53 -16.68 12.64 -14.83
C ASP A 53 -17.72 13.34 -13.92
N PRO A 54 -18.93 13.68 -14.44
CA PRO A 54 -19.96 14.36 -13.66
C PRO A 54 -20.35 13.65 -12.36
N VAL A 55 -20.34 12.31 -12.33
CA VAL A 55 -20.63 11.51 -11.13
C VAL A 55 -19.52 11.69 -10.09
N VAL A 56 -18.25 11.65 -10.53
CA VAL A 56 -17.08 11.89 -9.67
C VAL A 56 -17.08 13.31 -9.13
N ALA A 57 -17.33 14.31 -9.99
CA ALA A 57 -17.44 15.71 -9.58
C ALA A 57 -18.56 15.95 -8.57
N GLY A 58 -19.69 15.21 -8.69
CA GLY A 58 -20.81 15.25 -7.75
C GLY A 58 -20.48 14.68 -6.36
N LYS A 59 -19.44 13.87 -6.22
CA LYS A 59 -18.97 13.31 -4.94
C LYS A 59 -18.12 14.31 -4.12
N VAL A 60 -17.78 15.48 -4.68
CA VAL A 60 -16.97 16.50 -4.01
C VAL A 60 -17.86 17.56 -3.37
N SER A 61 -17.75 17.71 -2.06
CA SER A 61 -18.50 18.67 -1.26
C SER A 61 -17.57 19.67 -0.56
N PHE A 62 -17.93 20.95 -0.64
CA PHE A 62 -17.21 22.03 0.06
C PHE A 62 -17.90 22.27 1.41
N VAL A 63 -17.11 22.24 2.49
CA VAL A 63 -17.57 22.35 3.88
C VAL A 63 -16.85 23.53 4.54
N LYS A 64 -17.59 24.51 5.02
CA LYS A 64 -17.04 25.78 5.53
C LYS A 64 -16.68 25.72 7.02
N ASN A 65 -17.39 24.92 7.78
CA ASN A 65 -17.26 24.84 9.24
C ASN A 65 -17.55 23.42 9.74
N VAL A 66 -17.36 23.21 11.04
CA VAL A 66 -17.56 21.90 11.67
C VAL A 66 -19.02 21.45 11.64
N ASP A 67 -19.99 22.38 11.67
CA ASP A 67 -21.41 22.03 11.66
C ASP A 67 -21.83 21.46 10.28
N GLU A 68 -21.26 22.00 9.21
CA GLU A 68 -21.41 21.42 7.86
C GLU A 68 -20.71 20.08 7.75
N LEU A 69 -19.52 19.95 8.35
CA LEU A 69 -18.74 18.70 8.35
C LEU A 69 -19.46 17.58 9.10
N GLN A 70 -20.17 17.91 10.19
CA GLN A 70 -20.98 16.96 10.98
C GLN A 70 -22.13 16.31 10.21
N LYS A 71 -22.54 16.87 9.06
CA LYS A 71 -23.54 16.24 8.18
C LYS A 71 -22.99 14.97 7.51
N PHE A 72 -21.68 14.82 7.44
CA PHE A 72 -20.98 13.68 6.79
C PHE A 72 -20.26 12.80 7.81
N VAL A 73 -19.66 13.38 8.84
CA VAL A 73 -18.82 12.69 9.83
C VAL A 73 -19.28 13.08 11.23
N PRO A 74 -19.60 12.13 12.11
CA PRO A 74 -19.95 12.43 13.50
C PRO A 74 -18.88 13.24 14.21
N LYS A 75 -19.27 14.18 15.08
CA LYS A 75 -18.35 15.11 15.75
C LYS A 75 -17.25 14.42 16.56
N ASN A 76 -17.58 13.30 17.18
CA ASN A 76 -16.63 12.47 17.94
C ASN A 76 -15.58 11.75 17.09
N GLN A 77 -15.71 11.77 15.76
CA GLN A 77 -14.76 11.25 14.80
C GLN A 77 -14.03 12.36 14.03
N ILE A 78 -14.33 13.61 14.32
CA ILE A 78 -13.63 14.77 13.75
C ILE A 78 -12.52 15.18 14.72
N PRO A 79 -11.24 15.27 14.26
CA PRO A 79 -10.13 15.71 15.10
C PRO A 79 -10.36 17.08 15.74
N LYS A 80 -9.87 17.27 16.97
CA LYS A 80 -9.96 18.54 17.70
C LYS A 80 -9.37 19.72 16.93
N GLU A 81 -8.31 19.51 16.17
CA GLU A 81 -7.70 20.56 15.34
C GLU A 81 -8.63 21.07 14.23
N LEU A 82 -9.62 20.27 13.83
CA LEU A 82 -10.66 20.65 12.86
C LEU A 82 -11.94 21.13 13.56
N GLY A 83 -11.96 21.16 14.89
CA GLY A 83 -13.09 21.61 15.71
C GLY A 83 -14.02 20.49 16.18
N GLY A 84 -13.63 19.23 16.04
CA GLY A 84 -14.34 18.06 16.55
C GLY A 84 -13.96 17.67 17.98
N ASP A 85 -14.34 16.47 18.39
CA ASP A 85 -14.13 15.95 19.74
C ASP A 85 -13.07 14.83 19.80
N GLU A 86 -12.62 14.31 18.63
CA GLU A 86 -11.61 13.26 18.54
C GLU A 86 -10.25 13.77 19.02
N ASN A 87 -9.73 13.14 20.09
CA ASN A 87 -8.44 13.50 20.67
C ASN A 87 -7.28 12.80 19.95
N TRP A 88 -7.23 12.93 18.63
CA TRP A 88 -6.18 12.40 17.80
C TRP A 88 -5.36 13.54 17.19
N VAL A 89 -4.04 13.40 17.23
CA VAL A 89 -3.09 14.32 16.61
C VAL A 89 -2.15 13.51 15.74
N TYR A 90 -2.02 13.90 14.47
CA TYR A 90 -1.07 13.26 13.58
C TYR A 90 0.36 13.59 14.02
N LYS A 91 1.13 12.54 14.28
CA LYS A 91 2.57 12.64 14.51
C LYS A 91 3.30 11.80 13.46
N TYR A 92 4.07 12.47 12.62
CA TYR A 92 4.86 11.78 11.61
C TYR A 92 5.92 10.89 12.27
N PRO A 93 5.92 9.58 12.03
CA PRO A 93 7.01 8.71 12.48
C PRO A 93 8.22 8.89 11.56
N GLU A 94 9.26 9.53 12.09
CA GLU A 94 10.49 9.79 11.36
C GLU A 94 11.20 8.50 10.92
N PRO A 95 11.92 8.53 9.77
CA PRO A 95 12.77 7.43 9.36
C PRO A 95 13.84 7.11 10.42
N VAL A 96 14.08 5.83 10.66
CA VAL A 96 15.13 5.38 11.59
C VAL A 96 16.42 5.13 10.81
N PRO A 97 17.57 5.69 11.22
CA PRO A 97 18.85 5.40 10.59
C PRO A 97 19.10 3.88 10.50
N GLY A 98 19.45 3.40 9.32
CA GLY A 98 19.70 1.97 9.09
C GLY A 98 18.47 1.11 8.82
N GLU A 99 17.24 1.66 8.87
CA GLU A 99 16.00 0.87 8.63
C GLU A 99 15.95 0.17 7.26
N ASN A 100 16.77 0.64 6.31
CA ASN A 100 16.86 0.08 4.95
C ASN A 100 18.19 -0.61 4.67
N ASP A 101 19.01 -0.89 5.68
CA ASP A 101 20.35 -1.47 5.48
C ASP A 101 20.31 -2.88 4.87
N THR A 102 19.22 -3.62 5.07
CA THR A 102 18.97 -4.90 4.42
C THR A 102 19.04 -4.82 2.88
N MET A 103 18.70 -3.66 2.27
CA MET A 103 18.80 -3.46 0.82
C MET A 103 20.23 -3.49 0.28
N LYS A 104 21.23 -3.37 1.15
CA LYS A 104 22.67 -3.43 0.80
C LYS A 104 23.20 -4.86 0.69
N ASP A 105 22.45 -5.85 1.21
CA ASP A 105 22.84 -7.27 1.14
C ASP A 105 22.42 -7.87 -0.22
N GLU A 106 23.28 -7.64 -1.21
CA GLU A 106 23.06 -8.11 -2.58
C GLU A 106 23.17 -9.63 -2.70
N ALA A 107 23.96 -10.28 -1.86
CA ALA A 107 24.13 -11.73 -1.93
C ALA A 107 22.84 -12.45 -1.54
N THR A 108 22.24 -12.08 -0.41
CA THR A 108 20.96 -12.65 0.04
C THR A 108 19.83 -12.28 -0.94
N ARG A 109 19.78 -11.04 -1.41
CA ARG A 109 18.80 -10.63 -2.43
C ARG A 109 18.86 -11.53 -3.65
N SER A 110 20.05 -11.69 -4.24
CA SER A 110 20.23 -12.50 -5.44
C SER A 110 19.83 -13.97 -5.24
N ALA A 111 20.12 -14.54 -4.07
CA ALA A 111 19.71 -15.91 -3.72
C ALA A 111 18.16 -16.04 -3.66
N ILE A 112 17.46 -15.07 -3.08
CA ILE A 112 16.00 -15.07 -3.01
C ILE A 112 15.40 -14.87 -4.41
N GLU A 113 15.97 -14.01 -5.24
CA GLU A 113 15.56 -13.79 -6.64
C GLU A 113 15.75 -15.05 -7.50
N ALA A 114 16.87 -15.75 -7.35
CA ALA A 114 17.11 -17.02 -8.04
C ALA A 114 16.07 -18.08 -7.63
N ASN A 115 15.78 -18.20 -6.33
CA ASN A 115 14.70 -19.08 -5.86
C ASN A 115 13.33 -18.66 -6.41
N ARG A 116 13.05 -17.34 -6.48
CA ARG A 116 11.82 -16.82 -7.08
C ARG A 116 11.65 -17.27 -8.53
N THR A 117 12.70 -17.19 -9.32
CA THR A 117 12.68 -17.63 -10.73
C THR A 117 12.28 -19.12 -10.84
N GLN A 118 12.79 -19.98 -9.95
CA GLN A 118 12.42 -21.40 -9.93
C GLN A 118 10.94 -21.59 -9.56
N ILE A 119 10.44 -20.85 -8.56
CA ILE A 119 9.03 -20.92 -8.14
C ILE A 119 8.12 -20.44 -9.26
N VAL A 120 8.48 -19.34 -9.97
CA VAL A 120 7.72 -18.83 -11.12
C VAL A 120 7.60 -19.90 -12.23
N SER A 121 8.73 -20.52 -12.63
CA SER A 121 8.71 -21.58 -13.64
C SER A 121 7.85 -22.77 -13.23
N ARG A 122 7.89 -23.13 -11.94
CA ARG A 122 7.03 -24.20 -11.40
C ARG A 122 5.56 -23.77 -11.42
N TYR A 123 5.24 -22.53 -11.05
CA TYR A 123 3.88 -21.98 -11.09
C TYR A 123 3.30 -22.03 -12.51
N GLU A 124 4.05 -21.57 -13.51
CA GLU A 124 3.66 -21.61 -14.92
C GLU A 124 3.36 -23.06 -15.37
N SER A 125 4.21 -24.00 -14.97
CA SER A 125 4.00 -25.42 -15.28
C SER A 125 2.69 -25.97 -14.67
N THR A 126 2.43 -25.65 -13.39
CA THR A 126 1.17 -26.10 -12.73
C THR A 126 -0.08 -25.47 -13.36
N VAL A 127 0.00 -24.21 -13.80
CA VAL A 127 -1.10 -23.56 -14.54
C VAL A 127 -1.35 -24.26 -15.88
N LEU A 128 -0.31 -24.55 -16.64
CA LEU A 128 -0.44 -25.25 -17.92
C LEU A 128 -1.01 -26.68 -17.75
N GLU A 129 -0.59 -27.40 -16.73
CA GLU A 129 -1.12 -28.73 -16.42
C GLU A 129 -2.60 -28.66 -16.00
N TRP A 130 -2.98 -27.67 -15.22
CA TRP A 130 -4.37 -27.46 -14.83
C TRP A 130 -5.25 -27.15 -16.05
N ILE A 131 -4.79 -26.28 -16.97
CA ILE A 131 -5.50 -25.97 -18.23
C ILE A 131 -5.63 -27.24 -19.09
N ARG A 132 -4.56 -28.03 -19.23
CA ARG A 132 -4.57 -29.25 -20.03
C ARG A 132 -5.50 -30.35 -19.48
N ALA A 133 -5.67 -30.39 -18.16
CA ALA A 133 -6.59 -31.34 -17.52
C ALA A 133 -8.06 -31.09 -17.93
N GLY A 134 -8.43 -29.87 -18.28
CA GLY A 134 -9.80 -29.50 -18.67
C GLY A 134 -10.82 -29.61 -17.53
N SER A 135 -11.99 -29.04 -17.74
CA SER A 135 -13.02 -28.90 -16.70
C SER A 135 -13.65 -30.23 -16.22
N ASN A 136 -13.53 -31.30 -17.01
CA ASN A 136 -14.19 -32.60 -16.73
C ASN A 136 -13.21 -33.69 -16.28
N SER A 137 -11.97 -33.33 -15.92
CA SER A 137 -10.97 -34.27 -15.45
C SER A 137 -11.19 -34.66 -14.01
N SER A 138 -11.08 -35.96 -13.67
CA SER A 138 -11.19 -36.46 -12.30
C SER A 138 -10.12 -35.92 -11.34
N ASN A 139 -9.01 -35.38 -11.87
CA ASN A 139 -7.90 -34.82 -11.08
C ASN A 139 -7.81 -33.29 -11.11
N ILE A 140 -8.84 -32.58 -11.60
CA ILE A 140 -8.83 -31.13 -11.72
C ILE A 140 -8.63 -30.42 -10.38
N GLU A 141 -9.26 -30.92 -9.32
CA GLU A 141 -9.13 -30.37 -7.97
C GLU A 141 -7.73 -30.60 -7.36
N GLU A 142 -7.09 -31.70 -7.71
CA GLU A 142 -5.71 -31.95 -7.29
C GLU A 142 -4.74 -30.98 -7.98
N ARG A 143 -4.89 -30.77 -9.28
CA ARG A 143 -4.10 -29.79 -10.05
C ARG A 143 -4.30 -28.36 -9.56
N ARG A 144 -5.54 -28.02 -9.20
CA ARG A 144 -5.85 -26.72 -8.59
C ARG A 144 -5.13 -26.52 -7.26
N ARG A 145 -5.17 -27.52 -6.37
CA ARG A 145 -4.48 -27.46 -5.07
C ARG A 145 -2.96 -27.34 -5.24
N GLU A 146 -2.39 -28.07 -6.19
CA GLU A 146 -0.96 -27.98 -6.50
C GLU A 146 -0.58 -26.56 -6.95
N ARG A 147 -1.33 -25.97 -7.88
CA ARG A 147 -1.14 -24.59 -8.30
C ARG A 147 -1.26 -23.62 -7.13
N ASP A 148 -2.27 -23.78 -6.28
CA ASP A 148 -2.52 -22.89 -5.13
C ASP A 148 -1.39 -23.00 -4.09
N THR A 149 -0.81 -24.19 -3.92
CA THR A 149 0.39 -24.39 -3.08
C THR A 149 1.59 -23.62 -3.61
N VAL A 150 1.85 -23.72 -4.91
CA VAL A 150 2.99 -22.99 -5.53
C VAL A 150 2.73 -21.49 -5.55
N ALA A 151 1.48 -21.04 -5.68
CA ALA A 151 1.11 -19.61 -5.55
C ALA A 151 1.42 -19.10 -4.13
N GLU A 152 1.17 -19.92 -3.10
CA GLU A 152 1.52 -19.55 -1.72
C GLU A 152 3.05 -19.50 -1.52
N ASP A 153 3.82 -20.44 -2.09
CA ASP A 153 5.29 -20.39 -2.08
C ASP A 153 5.80 -19.09 -2.72
N LEU A 154 5.18 -18.66 -3.83
CA LEU A 154 5.51 -17.41 -4.51
C LEU A 154 5.19 -16.19 -3.66
N ARG A 155 4.04 -16.21 -2.97
CA ARG A 155 3.65 -15.16 -2.03
C ARG A 155 4.63 -15.04 -0.86
N GLN A 156 5.03 -16.18 -0.28
CA GLN A 156 6.00 -16.20 0.82
C GLN A 156 7.38 -15.72 0.36
N ASN A 157 7.82 -16.13 -0.82
CA ASN A 157 9.08 -15.64 -1.40
C ASN A 157 9.04 -14.12 -1.62
N TYR A 158 7.90 -13.56 -2.09
CA TYR A 158 7.73 -12.11 -2.23
C TYR A 158 8.01 -11.38 -0.90
N TRP A 159 7.41 -11.83 0.19
CA TRP A 159 7.60 -11.18 1.49
C TRP A 159 9.00 -11.38 2.10
N LYS A 160 9.69 -12.47 1.73
CA LYS A 160 11.12 -12.63 2.05
C LYS A 160 11.98 -11.65 1.28
N LEU A 161 11.64 -11.39 0.02
CA LEU A 161 12.37 -10.46 -0.85
C LEU A 161 12.12 -8.98 -0.51
N ASP A 162 10.91 -8.65 -0.04
CA ASP A 162 10.44 -7.27 0.20
C ASP A 162 11.46 -6.37 0.91
N PRO A 163 12.10 -6.74 2.04
CA PRO A 163 13.05 -5.87 2.74
C PRO A 163 14.37 -5.63 1.98
N TYR A 164 14.65 -6.39 0.94
CA TYR A 164 15.86 -6.26 0.12
C TYR A 164 15.65 -5.38 -1.13
N VAL A 165 14.41 -5.14 -1.52
CA VAL A 165 14.07 -4.42 -2.77
C VAL A 165 13.20 -3.19 -2.53
N ARG A 166 12.61 -3.04 -1.36
CA ARG A 166 11.70 -1.95 -1.03
C ARG A 166 12.11 -1.23 0.25
N ALA A 167 12.30 0.08 0.17
CA ALA A 167 12.51 0.90 1.35
C ALA A 167 11.28 0.93 2.27
N ARG A 168 11.49 1.08 3.57
CA ARG A 168 10.42 1.24 4.55
C ARG A 168 9.63 2.50 4.31
N THR A 169 8.33 2.38 4.32
CA THR A 169 7.38 3.48 4.12
C THR A 169 6.78 3.94 5.44
N LEU A 170 5.99 5.01 5.39
CA LEU A 170 5.17 5.43 6.52
C LEU A 170 4.30 4.30 7.07
N TYR A 171 3.70 3.48 6.20
CA TYR A 171 2.83 2.37 6.60
C TYR A 171 3.57 1.25 7.35
N ASP A 172 4.84 1.01 7.01
CA ASP A 172 5.70 0.08 7.75
C ASP A 172 5.98 0.62 9.16
N ARG A 173 6.34 1.91 9.28
CA ARG A 173 6.64 2.55 10.57
C ARG A 173 5.40 2.68 11.46
N MET A 174 4.22 2.83 10.86
CA MET A 174 2.94 2.85 11.58
C MET A 174 2.44 1.46 11.97
N GLY A 175 3.12 0.39 11.58
CA GLY A 175 2.68 -0.99 11.84
C GLY A 175 1.45 -1.41 11.03
N MET A 176 1.14 -0.72 9.94
CA MET A 176 0.06 -1.11 9.02
C MET A 176 0.49 -2.25 8.10
N ILE A 177 1.75 -2.22 7.65
CA ILE A 177 2.38 -3.31 6.89
C ILE A 177 3.35 -4.03 7.80
N ASN A 178 3.10 -5.30 8.06
CA ASN A 178 3.90 -6.12 8.96
C ASN A 178 4.62 -7.25 8.20
N PRO A 179 5.65 -7.87 8.79
CA PRO A 179 6.37 -8.99 8.18
C PRO A 179 5.43 -10.11 7.72
N GLY A 180 5.77 -10.74 6.59
CA GLY A 180 4.96 -11.81 6.00
C GLY A 180 3.67 -11.31 5.32
N GLY A 181 3.52 -9.99 5.12
CA GLY A 181 2.37 -9.39 4.44
C GLY A 181 1.12 -9.27 5.30
N GLN A 182 1.26 -9.31 6.60
CA GLN A 182 0.14 -9.04 7.50
C GLN A 182 -0.21 -7.56 7.48
N LEU A 183 -1.47 -7.25 7.20
CA LEU A 183 -2.00 -5.89 7.17
C LEU A 183 -2.83 -5.61 8.42
N ALA A 184 -2.52 -4.50 9.10
CA ALA A 184 -3.32 -3.97 10.20
C ALA A 184 -3.74 -2.53 9.86
N PHE A 185 -4.93 -2.35 9.29
CA PHE A 185 -5.43 -1.01 8.91
C PHE A 185 -5.62 -0.09 10.12
N TYR A 186 -5.84 -0.66 11.30
CA TYR A 186 -6.00 0.05 12.56
C TYR A 186 -5.03 -0.53 13.60
N PRO A 187 -3.71 -0.33 13.43
CA PRO A 187 -2.75 -0.82 14.40
C PRO A 187 -3.05 -0.18 15.75
N LYS A 188 -3.18 -1.01 16.79
CA LYS A 188 -3.22 -0.49 18.15
C LYS A 188 -1.93 0.28 18.37
N ALA A 189 -2.04 1.54 18.76
CA ALA A 189 -0.89 2.41 18.98
C ALA A 189 0.11 1.73 19.91
N THR A 190 1.14 1.15 19.36
CA THR A 190 2.31 0.70 20.09
C THR A 190 3.43 1.66 19.72
N PRO A 191 3.85 2.54 20.62
CA PRO A 191 5.01 3.36 20.35
C PRO A 191 6.24 2.48 20.58
N THR A 192 6.73 1.82 19.54
CA THR A 192 8.12 1.35 19.61
C THR A 192 8.59 1.01 18.19
N ALA A 193 9.57 1.77 17.73
CA ALA A 193 10.45 1.33 16.67
C ALA A 193 11.18 0.08 17.17
N ALA A 194 10.67 -1.10 16.87
CA ALA A 194 11.46 -2.31 16.99
C ALA A 194 12.45 -2.30 15.82
N ALA A 195 13.72 -2.13 16.12
CA ALA A 195 14.79 -2.41 15.20
C ALA A 195 14.57 -3.84 14.62
N PRO A 196 14.84 -4.06 13.33
CA PRO A 196 14.74 -5.38 12.76
C PRO A 196 15.65 -6.32 13.57
N ALA A 197 15.06 -7.36 14.15
CA ALA A 197 15.84 -8.42 14.76
C ALA A 197 16.73 -9.01 13.66
N ALA A 198 18.04 -8.82 13.81
CA ALA A 198 19.02 -9.48 12.98
C ALA A 198 18.72 -10.99 13.08
N ALA A 199 18.36 -11.60 11.96
CA ALA A 199 18.19 -13.04 11.88
C ALA A 199 19.59 -13.67 12.03
N THR A 200 20.00 -13.88 13.28
CA THR A 200 21.13 -14.76 13.60
C THR A 200 20.66 -16.20 13.46
N GLY A 201 20.49 -16.62 12.23
CA GLY A 201 20.45 -18.04 11.89
C GLY A 201 21.86 -18.60 11.94
N ARG A 202 22.33 -19.00 13.11
CA ARG A 202 23.45 -19.91 13.22
C ARG A 202 23.00 -21.24 12.59
N VAL A 203 23.48 -21.52 11.41
CA VAL A 203 23.54 -22.88 10.89
C VAL A 203 24.58 -23.58 11.74
N SER A 204 24.15 -24.40 12.68
CA SER A 204 25.02 -25.38 13.33
C SER A 204 25.24 -26.51 12.33
N THR A 205 26.36 -26.49 11.64
CA THR A 205 26.95 -27.68 11.05
C THR A 205 27.54 -28.49 12.19
N SER A 206 26.84 -29.47 12.70
CA SER A 206 27.46 -30.54 13.43
C SER A 206 28.06 -31.50 12.42
N ALA A 207 29.36 -31.37 12.20
CA ALA A 207 30.16 -32.46 11.71
C ALA A 207 30.45 -33.35 12.92
N ASP A 208 29.79 -34.46 13.00
CA ASP A 208 30.16 -35.67 13.75
C ASP A 208 29.08 -36.70 13.56
N ASP A 209 29.36 -37.62 12.65
CA ASP A 209 28.98 -39.04 12.70
C ASP A 209 29.45 -39.70 11.41
N LEU A 210 30.74 -40.01 11.41
CA LEU A 210 31.33 -41.07 10.59
C LEU A 210 32.07 -41.96 11.55
N ASP A 211 31.42 -43.07 11.93
CA ASP A 211 32.05 -44.39 12.18
C ASP A 211 31.00 -45.50 11.95
#